data_c45ef30cd8062caa7cdf9ccd0ea1eab7
#
_entry.id   c45ef30cd8062caa7cdf9ccd0ea1eab7
#
_cell.length_a   1.000
_cell.length_b   1.000
_cell.length_c   1.000
_cell.angle_alpha   90.00
_cell.angle_beta   90.00
_cell.angle_gamma   90.00
#
_symmetry.space_group_name_H-M   'P 1'
#
loop_
_entity.id
_entity.type
_entity.pdbx_description
1 polymer ?
#
loop_
_entity_poly.entity_id
_entity_poly.type
_entity_poly.pdbx_seq_one_letter_code
_entity_poly.pdbx_strand_id
1 'polypeptide(L)'
;YAFAETNTSKAVIVTKPAMEFGVSFIWGNRSFITAESAIKKHPEISYFIAHGDKDNTVPLKQISIYDNVVRDSYKNVTTYKIEGMTHGAPWKTLEAVKVTAIYEQGLKDLRKEYKGKLPKEIRDEYLASIDKEKASEVNADLLNKIDEMFTSCL
;
A
#
# COMPACT_ATOMS: atom_id res chain seq x y z
N TYR A 1 1.16 5.45 11.79
CA TYR A 1 1.68 6.83 11.84
C TYR A 1 1.15 7.65 10.66
N ALA A 2 1.38 7.23 9.42
CA ALA A 2 0.84 7.89 8.22
C ALA A 2 -0.69 8.03 8.25
N PHE A 3 -1.42 7.04 8.77
CA PHE A 3 -2.87 7.11 8.92
C PHE A 3 -3.31 8.26 9.83
N ALA A 4 -2.58 8.53 10.92
CA ALA A 4 -2.88 9.63 11.83
C ALA A 4 -2.60 11.00 11.18
N GLU A 5 -1.65 11.08 10.27
CA GLU A 5 -1.32 12.31 9.55
C GLU A 5 -2.32 12.64 8.42
N THR A 6 -2.91 11.62 7.80
CA THR A 6 -3.92 11.81 6.74
C THR A 6 -5.30 12.13 7.28
N ASN A 7 -5.59 11.75 8.52
CA ASN A 7 -6.91 11.87 9.12
C ASN A 7 -6.97 13.15 9.99
N THR A 8 -7.43 14.24 9.39
CA THR A 8 -7.50 15.57 10.05
C THR A 8 -8.66 15.74 11.04
N SER A 9 -9.34 14.65 11.43
CA SER A 9 -10.41 14.76 12.43
C SER A 9 -9.83 15.21 13.79
N LYS A 10 -10.56 16.09 14.50
CA LYS A 10 -10.15 16.57 15.83
C LYS A 10 -9.84 15.43 16.81
N ALA A 11 -10.54 14.30 16.69
CA ALA A 11 -10.30 13.11 17.50
C ALA A 11 -8.90 12.52 17.29
N VAL A 12 -8.43 12.45 16.05
CA VAL A 12 -7.09 11.94 15.72
C VAL A 12 -6.00 12.86 16.23
N ILE A 13 -6.19 14.18 16.15
CA ILE A 13 -5.23 15.18 16.67
C ILE A 13 -5.03 14.99 18.17
N VAL A 14 -6.12 14.79 18.92
CA VAL A 14 -6.06 14.60 20.38
C VAL A 14 -5.45 13.26 20.77
N THR A 15 -5.70 12.20 20.00
CA THR A 15 -5.19 10.85 20.30
C THR A 15 -3.77 10.61 19.79
N LYS A 16 -3.25 11.41 18.87
CA LYS A 16 -1.91 11.26 18.29
C LYS A 16 -0.81 11.13 19.34
N PRO A 17 -0.69 12.01 20.37
CA PRO A 17 0.34 11.88 21.39
C PRO A 17 0.25 10.57 22.19
N ALA A 18 -0.97 10.10 22.48
CA ALA A 18 -1.17 8.82 23.18
C ALA A 18 -0.78 7.63 22.32
N MET A 19 -1.06 7.67 21.00
CA MET A 19 -0.62 6.66 20.05
C MET A 19 0.91 6.65 19.91
N GLU A 20 1.55 7.81 19.81
CA GLU A 20 3.02 7.93 19.74
C GLU A 20 3.67 7.37 21.00
N PHE A 21 3.13 7.70 22.18
CA PHE A 21 3.61 7.13 23.44
C PHE A 21 3.46 5.61 23.47
N GLY A 22 2.29 5.07 23.08
CA GLY A 22 2.03 3.65 23.03
C GLY A 22 2.98 2.91 22.06
N VAL A 23 3.19 3.47 20.88
CA VAL A 23 4.11 2.93 19.87
C VAL A 23 5.56 2.96 20.38
N SER A 24 6.00 4.06 20.98
CA SER A 24 7.36 4.15 21.54
C SER A 24 7.57 3.25 22.75
N PHE A 25 6.54 2.99 23.53
CA PHE A 25 6.61 2.04 24.64
C PHE A 25 6.82 0.59 24.17
N ILE A 26 6.18 0.20 23.05
CA ILE A 26 6.29 -1.17 22.51
C ILE A 26 7.59 -1.35 21.73
N TRP A 27 7.99 -0.39 20.89
CA TRP A 27 9.13 -0.52 19.96
C TRP A 27 10.33 0.36 20.31
N GLY A 28 10.23 1.19 21.37
CA GLY A 28 11.30 2.08 21.80
C GLY A 28 11.67 3.10 20.71
N ASN A 29 12.96 3.45 20.67
CA ASN A 29 13.47 4.43 19.67
C ASN A 29 13.33 3.99 18.22
N ARG A 30 13.08 2.71 17.95
CA ARG A 30 12.84 2.21 16.58
C ARG A 30 11.56 2.72 15.98
N SER A 31 10.58 3.14 16.80
CA SER A 31 9.31 3.71 16.33
C SER A 31 9.47 5.03 15.57
N PHE A 32 10.60 5.69 15.74
CA PHE A 32 10.91 6.98 15.09
C PHE A 32 11.77 6.84 13.83
N ILE A 33 12.16 5.60 13.46
CA ILE A 33 12.90 5.37 12.22
C ILE A 33 11.91 5.49 11.05
N THR A 34 12.08 6.51 10.23
CA THR A 34 11.33 6.70 9.00
C THR A 34 12.07 6.06 7.83
N ALA A 35 11.33 5.69 6.75
CA ALA A 35 11.94 5.21 5.52
C ALA A 35 12.95 6.22 4.96
N GLU A 36 12.62 7.52 5.01
CA GLU A 36 13.51 8.57 4.58
C GLU A 36 14.80 8.62 5.40
N SER A 37 14.71 8.49 6.75
CA SER A 37 15.92 8.46 7.59
C SER A 37 16.80 7.25 7.32
N ALA A 38 16.21 6.10 6.96
CA ALA A 38 16.96 4.91 6.57
C ALA A 38 17.69 5.12 5.23
N ILE A 39 17.03 5.72 4.23
CA ILE A 39 17.63 6.06 2.94
C ILE A 39 18.81 7.03 3.12
N LYS A 40 18.66 8.06 3.93
CA LYS A 40 19.72 9.03 4.24
C LYS A 40 20.92 8.40 4.92
N LYS A 41 20.67 7.44 5.83
CA LYS A 41 21.71 6.76 6.60
C LYS A 41 22.50 5.74 5.76
N HIS A 42 21.89 5.22 4.70
CA HIS A 42 22.47 4.17 3.86
C HIS A 42 22.49 4.58 2.40
N PRO A 43 23.30 5.61 2.02
CA PRO A 43 23.40 6.10 0.65
C PRO A 43 24.01 5.08 -0.31
N GLU A 44 24.68 4.06 0.21
CA GLU A 44 25.30 2.96 -0.56
C GLU A 44 24.26 1.93 -1.04
N ILE A 45 23.04 1.96 -0.49
CA ILE A 45 21.95 1.05 -0.87
C ILE A 45 21.10 1.71 -1.96
N SER A 46 20.81 0.97 -3.03
CA SER A 46 19.84 1.37 -4.04
C SER A 46 18.42 1.02 -3.58
N TYR A 47 17.51 1.97 -3.67
CA TYR A 47 16.10 1.81 -3.27
C TYR A 47 15.19 1.96 -4.47
N PHE A 48 14.11 1.15 -4.50
CA PHE A 48 13.02 1.29 -5.46
C PHE A 48 11.72 1.60 -4.72
N ILE A 49 11.07 2.69 -5.11
CA ILE A 49 9.83 3.15 -4.47
C ILE A 49 8.73 3.27 -5.53
N ALA A 50 7.76 2.35 -5.47
CA ALA A 50 6.55 2.40 -6.29
C ALA A 50 5.38 2.96 -5.48
N HIS A 51 4.56 3.82 -6.10
CA HIS A 51 3.40 4.42 -5.44
C HIS A 51 2.25 4.65 -6.42
N GLY A 52 1.02 4.33 -5.99
CA GLY A 52 -0.19 4.60 -6.77
C GLY A 52 -0.63 6.06 -6.67
N ASP A 53 -0.95 6.69 -7.79
CA ASP A 53 -1.36 8.11 -7.79
C ASP A 53 -2.79 8.34 -7.28
N LYS A 54 -3.57 7.27 -7.12
CA LYS A 54 -4.93 7.28 -6.52
C LYS A 54 -4.97 6.66 -5.12
N ASP A 55 -3.82 6.58 -4.45
CA ASP A 55 -3.75 6.15 -3.07
C ASP A 55 -4.36 7.21 -2.13
N ASN A 56 -5.53 6.88 -1.58
CA ASN A 56 -6.24 7.74 -0.63
C ASN A 56 -5.89 7.41 0.85
N THR A 57 -5.16 6.32 1.09
CA THR A 57 -4.72 5.92 2.42
C THR A 57 -3.42 6.61 2.78
N VAL A 58 -2.47 6.62 1.84
CA VAL A 58 -1.24 7.39 1.90
C VAL A 58 -1.19 8.25 0.64
N PRO A 59 -1.75 9.47 0.66
CA PRO A 59 -1.74 10.35 -0.50
C PRO A 59 -0.34 10.56 -1.06
N LEU A 60 -0.23 10.49 -2.41
CA LEU A 60 1.05 10.60 -3.10
C LEU A 60 1.83 11.85 -2.69
N LYS A 61 1.12 12.99 -2.56
CA LYS A 61 1.71 14.27 -2.19
C LYS A 61 1.69 14.50 -0.69
N GLN A 62 2.70 15.21 -0.18
CA GLN A 62 2.88 15.74 1.17
C GLN A 62 3.39 14.74 2.21
N ILE A 63 2.91 13.48 2.22
CA ILE A 63 3.20 12.53 3.30
C ILE A 63 3.84 11.22 2.83
N SER A 64 3.81 10.95 1.52
CA SER A 64 4.42 9.71 1.01
C SER A 64 5.94 9.82 0.95
N ILE A 65 6.61 8.70 1.20
CA ILE A 65 8.06 8.63 0.96
C ILE A 65 8.40 8.91 -0.50
N TYR A 66 7.49 8.57 -1.43
CA TYR A 66 7.65 8.88 -2.85
C TYR A 66 7.81 10.38 -3.09
N ASP A 67 6.91 11.21 -2.54
CA ASP A 67 6.95 12.66 -2.72
C ASP A 67 8.21 13.27 -2.10
N ASN A 68 8.60 12.79 -0.91
CA ASN A 68 9.80 13.26 -0.23
C ASN A 68 11.07 12.99 -1.03
N VAL A 69 11.25 11.76 -1.56
CA VAL A 69 12.47 11.42 -2.31
C VAL A 69 12.53 12.08 -3.69
N VAL A 70 11.36 12.33 -4.33
CA VAL A 70 11.31 13.09 -5.59
C VAL A 70 11.65 14.54 -5.35
N ARG A 71 11.09 15.17 -4.32
CA ARG A 71 11.36 16.57 -3.96
C ARG A 71 12.80 16.79 -3.57
N ASP A 72 13.38 15.89 -2.78
CA ASP A 72 14.72 16.03 -2.23
C ASP A 72 15.81 15.41 -3.14
N SER A 73 15.43 14.86 -4.31
CA SER A 73 16.30 14.38 -5.38
C SER A 73 17.39 13.38 -4.92
N TYR A 74 16.98 12.34 -4.18
CA TYR A 74 17.89 11.28 -3.72
C TYR A 74 18.47 10.49 -4.90
N LYS A 75 19.79 10.43 -5.00
CA LYS A 75 20.50 9.79 -6.13
C LYS A 75 20.43 8.27 -6.12
N ASN A 76 20.25 7.68 -4.93
CA ASN A 76 20.19 6.23 -4.72
C ASN A 76 18.74 5.71 -4.68
N VAL A 77 17.76 6.50 -5.14
CA VAL A 77 16.34 6.11 -5.14
C VAL A 77 15.78 6.19 -6.55
N THR A 78 15.28 5.07 -7.03
CA THR A 78 14.47 4.99 -8.24
C THR A 78 13.00 5.04 -7.84
N THR A 79 12.23 5.91 -8.47
CA THR A 79 10.81 6.07 -8.19
C THR A 79 9.96 5.63 -9.37
N TYR A 80 8.83 4.96 -9.11
CA TYR A 80 7.87 4.54 -10.10
C TYR A 80 6.44 4.90 -9.67
N LYS A 81 5.84 5.81 -10.41
CA LYS A 81 4.43 6.19 -10.20
C LYS A 81 3.52 5.27 -11.00
N ILE A 82 2.56 4.64 -10.35
CA ILE A 82 1.59 3.74 -10.97
C ILE A 82 0.28 4.50 -11.16
N GLU A 83 -0.04 4.85 -12.40
CA GLU A 83 -1.24 5.63 -12.73
C GLU A 83 -2.52 4.84 -12.46
N GLY A 84 -3.51 5.49 -11.84
CA GLY A 84 -4.79 4.91 -11.49
C GLY A 84 -4.78 3.95 -10.31
N MET A 85 -3.60 3.61 -9.77
CA MET A 85 -3.46 2.62 -8.70
C MET A 85 -3.81 3.23 -7.34
N THR A 86 -4.56 2.45 -6.54
CA THR A 86 -4.90 2.75 -5.15
C THR A 86 -3.95 2.07 -4.17
N HIS A 87 -4.21 2.19 -2.86
CA HIS A 87 -3.45 1.53 -1.82
C HIS A 87 -3.55 0.00 -1.88
N GLY A 88 -2.47 -0.70 -1.61
CA GLY A 88 -2.50 -2.12 -1.24
C GLY A 88 -2.26 -3.13 -2.35
N ALA A 89 -2.26 -2.75 -3.64
CA ALA A 89 -2.04 -3.71 -4.71
C ALA A 89 -1.15 -3.23 -5.87
N PRO A 90 -0.02 -2.58 -5.63
CA PRO A 90 0.82 -2.03 -6.71
C PRO A 90 1.38 -3.11 -7.66
N TRP A 91 1.49 -4.35 -7.19
CA TRP A 91 1.97 -5.49 -7.98
C TRP A 91 0.93 -6.08 -8.94
N LYS A 92 -0.35 -5.68 -8.85
CA LYS A 92 -1.42 -6.14 -9.73
C LYS A 92 -1.65 -5.17 -10.88
N THR A 93 -2.24 -5.68 -11.98
CA THR A 93 -2.81 -4.79 -13.00
C THR A 93 -4.02 -4.03 -12.44
N LEU A 94 -4.36 -2.89 -13.06
CA LEU A 94 -5.58 -2.15 -12.70
C LEU A 94 -6.85 -2.99 -12.90
N GLU A 95 -6.83 -3.85 -13.92
CA GLU A 95 -7.96 -4.75 -14.20
C GLU A 95 -8.10 -5.80 -13.10
N ALA A 96 -7.01 -6.42 -12.66
CA ALA A 96 -7.02 -7.36 -11.54
C ALA A 96 -7.52 -6.72 -10.24
N VAL A 97 -7.17 -5.45 -9.99
CA VAL A 97 -7.68 -4.69 -8.84
C VAL A 97 -9.19 -4.49 -8.94
N LYS A 98 -9.71 -4.10 -10.11
CA LYS A 98 -11.16 -3.93 -10.34
C LYS A 98 -11.91 -5.25 -10.16
N VAL A 99 -11.40 -6.33 -10.75
CA VAL A 99 -11.98 -7.67 -10.63
C VAL A 99 -12.01 -8.10 -9.16
N THR A 100 -10.91 -7.91 -8.42
CA THR A 100 -10.85 -8.20 -6.99
C THR A 100 -11.90 -7.40 -6.21
N ALA A 101 -12.03 -6.10 -6.48
CA ALA A 101 -13.00 -5.24 -5.79
C ALA A 101 -14.46 -5.67 -6.03
N ILE A 102 -14.80 -6.12 -7.26
CA ILE A 102 -16.14 -6.66 -7.58
C ILE A 102 -16.41 -7.91 -6.74
N TYR A 103 -15.47 -8.84 -6.64
CA TYR A 103 -15.63 -10.05 -5.84
C TYR A 103 -15.70 -9.77 -4.34
N GLU A 104 -14.91 -8.85 -3.83
CA GLU A 104 -14.99 -8.43 -2.43
C GLU A 104 -16.34 -7.80 -2.09
N GLN A 105 -16.88 -6.99 -3.01
CA GLN A 105 -18.20 -6.40 -2.84
C GLN A 105 -19.30 -7.46 -2.85
N GLY A 106 -19.27 -8.40 -3.79
CA GLY A 106 -20.22 -9.51 -3.85
C GLY A 106 -20.21 -10.38 -2.58
N LEU A 107 -19.01 -10.63 -2.03
CA LEU A 107 -18.90 -11.36 -0.75
C LEU A 107 -19.48 -10.56 0.43
N LYS A 108 -19.32 -9.23 0.43
CA LYS A 108 -19.95 -8.34 1.44
C LYS A 108 -21.47 -8.38 1.33
N ASP A 109 -22.01 -8.37 0.11
CA ASP A 109 -23.44 -8.37 -0.14
C ASP A 109 -24.07 -9.72 0.26
N LEU A 110 -23.43 -10.85 -0.06
CA LEU A 110 -23.82 -12.16 0.46
C LEU A 110 -23.82 -12.19 1.99
N ARG A 111 -22.80 -11.67 2.65
CA ARG A 111 -22.79 -11.60 4.12
C ARG A 111 -23.93 -10.78 4.70
N LYS A 112 -24.34 -9.69 4.03
CA LYS A 112 -25.52 -8.90 4.45
C LYS A 112 -26.81 -9.69 4.28
N GLU A 113 -27.00 -10.35 3.14
CA GLU A 113 -28.16 -11.19 2.84
C GLU A 113 -28.35 -12.26 3.92
N TYR A 114 -27.28 -12.94 4.28
CA TYR A 114 -27.27 -13.96 5.33
C TYR A 114 -27.09 -13.39 6.76
N LYS A 115 -27.31 -12.09 6.96
CA LYS A 115 -27.24 -11.41 8.28
C LYS A 115 -25.97 -11.74 9.07
N GLY A 116 -24.84 -11.84 8.37
CA GLY A 116 -23.52 -12.13 8.93
C GLY A 116 -23.23 -13.63 9.15
N LYS A 117 -24.19 -14.52 8.94
CA LYS A 117 -24.07 -15.99 9.11
C LYS A 117 -24.01 -16.71 7.77
N LEU A 118 -23.12 -16.25 6.86
CA LEU A 118 -22.97 -16.82 5.53
C LEU A 118 -22.60 -18.33 5.62
N PRO A 119 -23.45 -19.25 5.10
CA PRO A 119 -23.16 -20.68 5.08
C PRO A 119 -21.84 -20.96 4.33
N LYS A 120 -21.13 -21.98 4.81
CA LYS A 120 -19.84 -22.35 4.22
C LYS A 120 -19.98 -22.74 2.75
N GLU A 121 -21.01 -23.48 2.42
CA GLU A 121 -21.29 -23.99 1.08
C GLU A 121 -21.50 -22.83 0.10
N ILE A 122 -22.31 -21.84 0.46
CA ILE A 122 -22.57 -20.65 -0.37
C ILE A 122 -21.30 -19.81 -0.54
N ARG A 123 -20.53 -19.65 0.54
CA ARG A 123 -19.24 -18.94 0.47
C ARG A 123 -18.27 -19.68 -0.46
N ASP A 124 -18.14 -20.99 -0.32
CA ASP A 124 -17.18 -21.80 -1.07
C ASP A 124 -17.60 -21.86 -2.57
N GLU A 125 -18.89 -21.94 -2.89
CA GLU A 125 -19.41 -21.82 -4.25
C GLU A 125 -19.09 -20.44 -4.85
N TYR A 126 -19.35 -19.36 -4.10
CA TYR A 126 -19.01 -18.02 -4.54
C TYR A 126 -17.51 -17.86 -4.80
N LEU A 127 -16.65 -18.36 -3.90
CA LEU A 127 -15.20 -18.30 -4.07
C LEU A 127 -14.70 -19.18 -5.25
N ALA A 128 -15.41 -20.24 -5.56
CA ALA A 128 -15.12 -21.09 -6.74
C ALA A 128 -15.49 -20.40 -8.06
N SER A 129 -16.44 -19.46 -8.04
CA SER A 129 -16.85 -18.70 -9.22
C SER A 129 -15.87 -17.57 -9.60
N ILE A 130 -14.90 -17.27 -8.73
CA ILE A 130 -13.91 -16.22 -8.96
C ILE A 130 -12.90 -16.66 -10.02
N ASP A 131 -12.74 -15.84 -11.04
CA ASP A 131 -11.63 -15.94 -11.98
C ASP A 131 -10.31 -15.53 -11.28
N LYS A 132 -9.64 -16.53 -10.72
CA LYS A 132 -8.42 -16.34 -9.94
C LYS A 132 -7.25 -15.86 -10.80
N GLU A 133 -7.17 -16.32 -12.04
CA GLU A 133 -6.13 -15.91 -12.97
C GLU A 133 -6.24 -14.40 -13.24
N LYS A 134 -7.43 -13.94 -13.62
CA LYS A 134 -7.68 -12.53 -13.87
C LYS A 134 -7.55 -11.66 -12.61
N ALA A 135 -7.99 -12.17 -11.46
CA ALA A 135 -7.89 -11.46 -10.18
C ALA A 135 -6.45 -11.36 -9.63
N SER A 136 -5.53 -12.20 -10.12
CA SER A 136 -4.12 -12.24 -9.71
C SER A 136 -3.14 -11.76 -10.78
N GLU A 137 -3.63 -11.21 -11.88
CA GLU A 137 -2.80 -10.72 -12.97
C GLU A 137 -1.79 -9.67 -12.48
N VAL A 138 -0.52 -9.89 -12.82
CA VAL A 138 0.60 -9.12 -12.28
C VAL A 138 0.93 -7.93 -13.17
N ASN A 139 1.29 -6.81 -12.57
CA ASN A 139 1.79 -5.62 -13.26
C ASN A 139 3.20 -5.88 -13.80
N ALA A 140 3.27 -6.33 -15.06
CA ALA A 140 4.53 -6.66 -15.72
C ALA A 140 5.47 -5.45 -15.83
N ASP A 141 4.94 -4.25 -16.05
CA ASP A 141 5.76 -3.02 -16.14
C ASP A 141 6.47 -2.73 -14.82
N LEU A 142 5.78 -2.89 -13.68
CA LEU A 142 6.41 -2.76 -12.37
C LEU A 142 7.51 -3.79 -12.17
N LEU A 143 7.26 -5.06 -12.52
CA LEU A 143 8.27 -6.12 -12.38
C LEU A 143 9.49 -5.85 -13.26
N ASN A 144 9.28 -5.43 -14.50
CA ASN A 144 10.37 -5.07 -15.41
C ASN A 144 11.22 -3.92 -14.85
N LYS A 145 10.59 -2.89 -14.25
CA LYS A 145 11.31 -1.78 -13.61
C LYS A 145 12.12 -2.22 -12.40
N ILE A 146 11.61 -3.16 -11.62
CA ILE A 146 12.34 -3.75 -10.50
C ILE A 146 13.55 -4.54 -11.02
N ASP A 147 13.37 -5.35 -12.08
CA ASP A 147 14.44 -6.14 -12.69
C ASP A 147 15.53 -5.25 -13.29
N GLU A 148 15.17 -4.19 -14.01
CA GLU A 148 16.08 -3.17 -14.52
C GLU A 148 16.96 -2.59 -13.39
N MET A 149 16.36 -2.27 -12.23
CA MET A 149 17.10 -1.74 -11.08
C MET A 149 18.09 -2.78 -10.55
N PHE A 150 17.66 -4.03 -10.34
CA PHE A 150 18.55 -5.10 -9.85
C PHE A 150 19.71 -5.35 -10.82
N THR A 151 19.43 -5.39 -12.13
CA THR A 151 20.45 -5.58 -13.15
C THR A 151 21.47 -4.43 -13.16
N SER A 152 21.05 -3.19 -12.90
CA SER A 152 21.94 -2.03 -12.83
C SER A 152 22.83 -1.99 -11.60
N CYS A 153 22.56 -2.81 -10.58
CA CYS A 153 23.35 -2.90 -9.36
C CYS A 153 24.45 -4.00 -9.42
N LEU A 154 24.44 -4.82 -10.48
CA LEU A 154 25.44 -5.88 -10.71
C LEU A 154 26.63 -5.35 -11.52
#